data_f614950c7b38f56f9b8102c2d8ef8ed8
#
_entry.id   f614950c7b38f56f9b8102c2d8ef8ed8
#
_cell.length_a   1.000
_cell.length_b   1.000
_cell.length_c   1.000
_cell.angle_alpha   90.00
_cell.angle_beta   90.00
_cell.angle_gamma   90.00
#
_symmetry.space_group_name_H-M   'P 1'
#
loop_
_entity.id
_entity.type
_entity.pdbx_description
1 polymer ?
#
loop_
_entity_poly.entity_id
_entity_poly.type
_entity_poly.pdbx_seq_one_letter_code
_entity_poly.pdbx_strand_id
1 'polypeptide(L)'
;SPESTHRFKLLVFQNQQGIFANQQAAYTRSDHWVGGIEYNLTPASRFTVEGFRKNYANYPVSVIDGVSLANKGGGFEVLGNEAIRSEGEGQSSGVEVLFQQKLSNNFYGVFAYTYFSSEFSGADGVLRPSVWDSRHLISFSGGYKLKRNWELSARWRFAGKNPYVPVDLEQSIVSYPELILDYDRLGEVKLNSFNLADIRIDKKWNFKNLSFNLYFEVQNFLAQPNPSPPEYGLNRGENGALVLPKSLVQLSTTEGNSTPLPSFGFVLYF
;
A
#
# COMPACT_ATOMS: atom_id res chain seq x y z
N SER A 1 -2.23 3.01 21.48
CA SER A 1 -2.50 3.59 20.17
C SER A 1 -1.29 3.37 19.27
N PRO A 2 -1.43 3.27 17.92
CA PRO A 2 -0.30 3.09 16.99
C PRO A 2 0.78 4.17 17.12
N GLU A 3 0.41 5.39 17.48
CA GLU A 3 1.31 6.53 17.70
C GLU A 3 2.30 6.33 18.84
N SER A 4 1.89 5.66 19.92
CA SER A 4 2.77 5.41 21.05
C SER A 4 3.91 4.44 20.72
N THR A 5 3.65 3.47 19.84
CA THR A 5 4.64 2.45 19.47
C THR A 5 5.70 2.99 18.52
N HIS A 6 5.33 3.88 17.58
CA HIS A 6 6.28 4.53 16.67
C HIS A 6 7.22 5.47 17.41
N ARG A 7 6.66 6.28 18.32
CA ARG A 7 7.48 7.16 19.16
C ARG A 7 8.48 6.40 20.03
N PHE A 8 8.07 5.26 20.61
CA PHE A 8 8.96 4.45 21.43
C PHE A 8 10.18 3.98 20.62
N LYS A 9 9.98 3.49 19.39
CA LYS A 9 11.08 3.04 18.52
C LYS A 9 12.04 4.17 18.16
N LEU A 10 11.53 5.37 17.85
CA LEU A 10 12.34 6.54 17.56
C LEU A 10 13.17 6.99 18.78
N LEU A 11 12.58 6.96 19.96
CA LEU A 11 13.23 7.41 21.19
C LEU A 11 14.33 6.46 21.69
N VAL A 12 14.25 5.17 21.37
CA VAL A 12 15.26 4.18 21.80
C VAL A 12 16.41 4.02 20.82
N PHE A 13 16.41 4.77 19.70
CA PHE A 13 17.54 4.76 18.78
C PHE A 13 18.81 5.27 19.48
N GLN A 14 19.83 4.42 19.55
CA GLN A 14 21.14 4.70 20.11
C GLN A 14 22.18 4.72 19.00
N ASN A 15 22.92 5.82 18.90
CA ASN A 15 23.99 5.95 17.90
C ASN A 15 25.21 5.08 18.28
N GLN A 16 26.24 5.06 17.44
CA GLN A 16 27.47 4.32 17.65
C GLN A 16 28.24 4.74 18.93
N GLN A 17 28.02 5.96 19.43
CA GLN A 17 28.60 6.47 20.68
C GLN A 17 27.75 6.14 21.91
N GLY A 18 26.68 5.39 21.77
CA GLY A 18 25.79 5.03 22.87
C GLY A 18 24.82 6.13 23.31
N ILE A 19 24.64 7.19 22.51
CA ILE A 19 23.77 8.34 22.80
C ILE A 19 22.39 8.10 22.18
N PHE A 20 21.33 8.30 22.94
CA PHE A 20 19.94 8.29 22.46
C PHE A 20 19.63 9.61 21.73
N ALA A 21 19.90 9.64 20.42
CA ALA A 21 19.83 10.86 19.63
C ALA A 21 18.42 11.46 19.52
N ASN A 22 17.37 10.63 19.65
CA ASN A 22 15.99 11.03 19.40
C ASN A 22 15.17 11.32 20.68
N GLN A 23 15.82 11.41 21.86
CA GLN A 23 15.11 11.63 23.13
C GLN A 23 14.26 12.91 23.15
N GLN A 24 14.68 13.93 22.42
CA GLN A 24 13.99 15.21 22.33
C GLN A 24 13.03 15.30 21.14
N ALA A 25 12.76 14.20 20.45
CA ALA A 25 11.82 14.21 19.34
C ALA A 25 10.43 14.68 19.79
N ALA A 26 9.91 15.70 19.14
CA ALA A 26 8.59 16.23 19.41
C ALA A 26 7.50 15.27 18.96
N TYR A 27 6.30 15.40 19.51
CA TYR A 27 5.14 14.68 19.00
C TYR A 27 4.76 15.22 17.62
N THR A 28 4.50 14.32 16.69
CA THR A 28 3.86 14.68 15.44
C THR A 28 2.45 15.21 15.75
N ARG A 29 2.16 16.40 15.30
CA ARG A 29 0.83 16.98 15.37
C ARG A 29 0.08 16.72 14.08
N SER A 30 -1.20 16.40 14.17
CA SER A 30 -2.06 16.22 13.00
C SER A 30 -3.40 16.92 13.23
N ASP A 31 -3.72 17.87 12.34
CA ASP A 31 -5.00 18.57 12.32
C ASP A 31 -5.86 18.01 11.19
N HIS A 32 -7.04 17.47 11.52
CA HIS A 32 -7.94 16.81 10.57
C HIS A 32 -9.22 17.61 10.38
N TRP A 33 -9.58 17.81 9.11
CA TRP A 33 -10.84 18.40 8.67
C TRP A 33 -11.53 17.38 7.78
N VAL A 34 -12.75 16.99 8.17
CA VAL A 34 -13.56 16.03 7.43
C VAL A 34 -14.97 16.56 7.33
N GLY A 35 -15.56 16.49 6.16
CA GLY A 35 -16.95 16.84 5.93
C GLY A 35 -17.55 16.00 4.83
N GLY A 36 -18.79 15.56 5.01
CA GLY A 36 -19.41 14.65 4.04
C GLY A 36 -20.92 14.67 4.07
N ILE A 37 -21.49 13.98 3.10
CA ILE A 37 -22.93 13.80 2.92
C ILE A 37 -23.20 12.31 2.77
N GLU A 38 -24.18 11.80 3.52
CA GLU A 38 -24.72 10.48 3.37
C GLU A 38 -26.16 10.58 2.85
N TYR A 39 -26.48 9.76 1.85
CA TYR A 39 -27.81 9.70 1.27
C TYR A 39 -28.28 8.25 1.14
N ASN A 40 -29.42 7.93 1.77
CA ASN A 40 -30.06 6.64 1.67
C ASN A 40 -30.98 6.62 0.44
N LEU A 41 -30.52 5.98 -0.64
CA LEU A 41 -31.28 5.82 -1.90
C LEU A 41 -32.51 4.95 -1.68
N THR A 42 -32.34 3.87 -0.89
CA THR A 42 -33.40 2.97 -0.44
C THR A 42 -33.09 2.48 0.99
N PRO A 43 -33.98 1.76 1.70
CA PRO A 43 -33.64 1.13 2.98
C PRO A 43 -32.45 0.15 2.91
N ALA A 44 -32.15 -0.34 1.70
CA ALA A 44 -31.07 -1.30 1.46
C ALA A 44 -29.82 -0.68 0.81
N SER A 45 -29.87 0.56 0.32
CA SER A 45 -28.76 1.19 -0.41
C SER A 45 -28.42 2.57 0.12
N ARG A 46 -27.13 2.80 0.32
CA ARG A 46 -26.55 4.01 0.86
C ARG A 46 -25.41 4.52 -0.02
N PHE A 47 -25.36 5.81 -0.20
CA PHE A 47 -24.31 6.52 -0.89
C PHE A 47 -23.70 7.58 0.04
N THR A 48 -22.37 7.62 0.13
CA THR A 48 -21.65 8.60 0.97
C THR A 48 -20.57 9.26 0.14
N VAL A 49 -20.41 10.57 0.31
CA VAL A 49 -19.29 11.35 -0.23
C VAL A 49 -18.68 12.14 0.91
N GLU A 50 -17.38 11.99 1.13
CA GLU A 50 -16.62 12.72 2.15
C GLU A 50 -15.41 13.41 1.53
N GLY A 51 -15.16 14.65 1.90
CA GLY A 51 -13.93 15.36 1.64
C GLY A 51 -13.10 15.45 2.91
N PHE A 52 -11.80 15.28 2.81
CA PHE A 52 -10.91 15.38 3.95
C PHE A 52 -9.65 16.20 3.63
N ARG A 53 -9.12 16.85 4.67
CA ARG A 53 -7.79 17.45 4.68
C ARG A 53 -7.11 17.17 6.01
N LYS A 54 -5.86 16.73 5.97
CA LYS A 54 -4.99 16.45 7.11
C LYS A 54 -3.71 17.26 6.93
N ASN A 55 -3.34 18.05 7.94
CA ASN A 55 -2.07 18.76 7.95
C ASN A 55 -1.22 18.18 9.09
N TYR A 56 0.04 17.97 8.82
CA TYR A 56 0.98 17.38 9.78
C TYR A 56 2.09 18.39 10.07
N ALA A 57 2.51 18.45 11.33
CA ALA A 57 3.66 19.23 11.79
C ALA A 57 4.54 18.39 12.69
N ASN A 58 5.79 18.76 12.82
CA ASN A 58 6.81 18.02 13.57
C ASN A 58 7.00 16.58 13.05
N TYR A 59 6.83 16.38 11.75
CA TYR A 59 7.01 15.05 11.18
C TYR A 59 8.50 14.68 11.19
N PRO A 60 8.86 13.42 11.49
CA PRO A 60 10.25 13.01 11.57
C PRO A 60 10.97 13.12 10.22
N VAL A 61 12.11 13.81 10.22
CA VAL A 61 13.01 13.96 9.08
C VAL A 61 14.35 13.32 9.44
N SER A 62 14.90 12.52 8.56
CA SER A 62 16.23 11.91 8.73
C SER A 62 17.32 12.97 8.80
N VAL A 63 18.25 12.81 9.76
CA VAL A 63 19.45 13.65 9.84
C VAL A 63 20.49 13.24 8.78
N ILE A 64 20.45 11.99 8.33
CA ILE A 64 21.44 11.42 7.40
C ILE A 64 21.26 11.97 5.99
N ASP A 65 20.04 11.93 5.47
CA ASP A 65 19.72 12.29 4.09
C ASP A 65 18.74 13.47 3.95
N GLY A 66 18.25 13.99 5.09
CA GLY A 66 17.33 15.14 5.08
C GLY A 66 15.92 14.81 4.56
N VAL A 67 15.58 13.53 4.39
CA VAL A 67 14.31 13.09 3.83
C VAL A 67 13.29 12.81 4.93
N SER A 68 12.02 13.14 4.70
CA SER A 68 10.93 12.76 5.60
C SER A 68 10.80 11.25 5.71
N LEU A 69 10.58 10.71 6.92
CA LEU A 69 10.31 9.28 7.09
C LEU A 69 9.03 8.81 6.37
N ALA A 70 8.13 9.71 6.01
CA ALA A 70 6.95 9.40 5.17
C ALA A 70 7.31 9.16 3.70
N ASN A 71 8.50 9.58 3.28
CA ASN A 71 9.01 9.42 1.93
C ASN A 71 10.03 8.28 1.83
N LYS A 72 10.37 7.66 2.98
CA LYS A 72 11.13 6.42 3.09
C LYS A 72 10.17 5.24 3.24
N GLY A 73 10.60 4.03 2.93
CA GLY A 73 9.87 2.83 3.28
C GLY A 73 8.61 2.57 2.45
N GLY A 74 8.79 2.23 1.20
CA GLY A 74 7.73 1.61 0.39
C GLY A 74 7.62 0.10 0.59
N GLY A 75 8.51 -0.51 1.39
CA GLY A 75 8.61 -1.94 1.66
C GLY A 75 8.40 -2.28 3.15
N PHE A 76 9.01 -3.38 3.57
CA PHE A 76 8.96 -3.88 4.95
C PHE A 76 10.17 -3.46 5.78
N GLU A 77 10.89 -2.42 5.38
CA GLU A 77 12.07 -1.92 6.10
C GLU A 77 11.70 -1.37 7.48
N VAL A 78 12.65 -1.43 8.39
CA VAL A 78 12.53 -0.80 9.70
C VAL A 78 12.78 0.69 9.56
N LEU A 79 11.75 1.50 9.69
CA LEU A 79 11.85 2.95 9.72
C LEU A 79 12.12 3.48 11.13
N GLY A 80 12.87 4.59 11.21
CA GLY A 80 13.14 5.27 12.47
C GLY A 80 14.29 4.69 13.30
N ASN A 81 15.05 3.74 12.76
CA ASN A 81 16.31 3.27 13.33
C ASN A 81 17.48 4.18 12.92
N GLU A 82 17.27 5.49 13.02
CA GLU A 82 18.21 6.52 12.65
C GLU A 82 17.97 7.81 13.45
N ALA A 83 18.96 8.72 13.45
CA ALA A 83 18.78 10.04 14.05
C ALA A 83 17.79 10.87 13.24
N ILE A 84 16.84 11.52 13.93
CA ILE A 84 15.81 12.34 13.30
C ILE A 84 15.72 13.74 13.89
N ARG A 85 15.14 14.66 13.12
CA ARG A 85 14.63 15.94 13.58
C ARG A 85 13.13 16.00 13.37
N SER A 86 12.41 16.63 14.32
CA SER A 86 10.97 16.82 14.25
C SER A 86 10.63 18.17 13.60
N GLU A 87 11.01 18.34 12.34
CA GLU A 87 10.89 19.60 11.60
C GLU A 87 10.09 19.49 10.30
N GLY A 88 9.74 18.26 9.90
CA GLY A 88 8.96 18.03 8.69
C GLY A 88 7.50 18.48 8.81
N GLU A 89 6.97 18.88 7.69
CA GLU A 89 5.55 19.16 7.50
C GLU A 89 4.96 18.14 6.53
N GLY A 90 3.64 17.99 6.56
CA GLY A 90 2.95 17.14 5.62
C GLY A 90 1.50 17.56 5.41
N GLN A 91 0.97 17.16 4.29
CA GLN A 91 -0.46 17.33 3.99
C GLN A 91 -1.01 16.11 3.28
N SER A 92 -2.26 15.79 3.59
CA SER A 92 -3.02 14.82 2.82
C SER A 92 -4.44 15.36 2.62
N SER A 93 -4.93 15.31 1.39
CA SER A 93 -6.28 15.75 1.08
C SER A 93 -6.91 14.88 0.00
N GLY A 94 -8.22 14.72 0.06
CA GLY A 94 -8.91 13.86 -0.89
C GLY A 94 -10.42 13.87 -0.76
N VAL A 95 -11.02 13.06 -1.62
CA VAL A 95 -12.46 12.79 -1.64
C VAL A 95 -12.65 11.29 -1.64
N GLU A 96 -13.57 10.83 -0.80
CA GLU A 96 -13.98 9.43 -0.69
C GLU A 96 -15.44 9.29 -1.12
N VAL A 97 -15.71 8.28 -1.93
CA VAL A 97 -17.05 7.90 -2.39
C VAL A 97 -17.30 6.47 -1.96
N LEU A 98 -18.38 6.24 -1.25
CA LEU A 98 -18.82 4.91 -0.83
C LEU A 98 -20.24 4.66 -1.33
N PHE A 99 -20.42 3.54 -2.02
CA PHE A 99 -21.75 2.98 -2.30
C PHE A 99 -21.87 1.62 -1.65
N GLN A 100 -22.91 1.44 -0.84
CA GLN A 100 -23.23 0.18 -0.17
C GLN A 100 -24.63 -0.28 -0.53
N GLN A 101 -24.74 -1.53 -0.97
CA GLN A 101 -26.00 -2.21 -1.21
C GLN A 101 -26.09 -3.44 -0.29
N LYS A 102 -27.01 -3.44 0.67
CA LYS A 102 -27.40 -4.63 1.41
C LYS A 102 -28.15 -5.58 0.47
N LEU A 103 -28.21 -6.86 0.82
CA LEU A 103 -28.89 -7.85 -0.01
C LEU A 103 -30.34 -7.41 -0.31
N SER A 104 -30.58 -7.08 -1.58
CA SER A 104 -31.88 -6.72 -2.13
C SER A 104 -31.93 -7.16 -3.60
N ASN A 105 -33.04 -7.73 -4.04
CA ASN A 105 -33.17 -8.28 -5.39
C ASN A 105 -32.03 -9.23 -5.78
N ASN A 106 -31.58 -10.07 -4.82
CA ASN A 106 -30.47 -11.01 -4.97
C ASN A 106 -29.07 -10.39 -5.10
N PHE A 107 -28.93 -9.09 -5.13
CA PHE A 107 -27.63 -8.39 -5.23
C PHE A 107 -27.25 -7.77 -3.89
N TYR A 108 -25.95 -7.83 -3.57
CA TYR A 108 -25.32 -7.09 -2.48
C TYR A 108 -23.89 -6.67 -2.87
N GLY A 109 -23.42 -5.57 -2.31
CA GLY A 109 -22.05 -5.14 -2.58
C GLY A 109 -21.68 -3.83 -1.90
N VAL A 110 -20.38 -3.59 -1.89
CA VAL A 110 -19.77 -2.34 -1.47
C VAL A 110 -18.79 -1.91 -2.56
N PHE A 111 -18.89 -0.67 -2.96
CA PHE A 111 -17.95 0.00 -3.84
C PHE A 111 -17.39 1.21 -3.12
N ALA A 112 -16.08 1.33 -3.04
CA ALA A 112 -15.38 2.47 -2.48
C ALA A 112 -14.38 3.01 -3.50
N TYR A 113 -14.34 4.33 -3.63
CA TYR A 113 -13.36 5.05 -4.43
C TYR A 113 -12.81 6.21 -3.61
N THR A 114 -11.48 6.32 -3.56
CA THR A 114 -10.77 7.44 -2.97
C THR A 114 -9.86 8.09 -4.00
N TYR A 115 -9.99 9.39 -4.15
CA TYR A 115 -9.00 10.23 -4.81
C TYR A 115 -8.29 11.06 -3.76
N PHE A 116 -6.96 11.00 -3.69
CA PHE A 116 -6.21 11.72 -2.67
C PHE A 116 -4.82 12.13 -3.15
N SER A 117 -4.23 13.07 -2.42
CA SER A 117 -2.84 13.48 -2.48
C SER A 117 -2.24 13.37 -1.09
N SER A 118 -1.00 12.91 -0.99
CA SER A 118 -0.27 12.81 0.27
C SER A 118 1.18 13.24 0.03
N GLU A 119 1.59 14.34 0.67
CA GLU A 119 2.89 14.97 0.46
C GLU A 119 3.53 15.32 1.79
N PHE A 120 4.86 15.13 1.88
CA PHE A 120 5.64 15.46 3.07
C PHE A 120 6.93 16.18 2.67
N SER A 121 7.40 17.07 3.55
CA SER A 121 8.64 17.80 3.36
C SER A 121 9.79 17.15 4.13
N GLY A 122 10.97 17.19 3.52
CA GLY A 122 12.25 16.96 4.18
C GLY A 122 12.77 18.21 4.89
N ALA A 123 14.08 18.21 5.17
CA ALA A 123 14.81 19.33 5.79
C ALA A 123 14.83 20.60 4.91
N ASP A 124 14.62 20.45 3.61
CA ASP A 124 14.54 21.56 2.65
C ASP A 124 13.17 22.27 2.64
N GLY A 125 12.18 21.76 3.38
CA GLY A 125 10.84 22.31 3.44
C GLY A 125 10.00 22.09 2.17
N VAL A 126 10.49 21.36 1.16
CA VAL A 126 9.78 21.13 -0.11
C VAL A 126 8.86 19.91 0.03
N LEU A 127 7.57 20.11 -0.20
CA LEU A 127 6.60 19.02 -0.20
C LEU A 127 6.80 18.12 -1.43
N ARG A 128 6.93 16.82 -1.18
CA ARG A 128 7.06 15.77 -2.20
C ARG A 128 6.06 14.65 -1.96
N PRO A 129 5.55 14.02 -3.01
CA PRO A 129 4.61 12.91 -2.85
C PRO A 129 5.19 11.82 -1.94
N SER A 130 4.38 11.36 -0.97
CA SER A 130 4.77 10.22 -0.13
C SER A 130 4.78 8.92 -0.94
N VAL A 131 5.48 7.90 -0.45
CA VAL A 131 5.50 6.57 -1.10
C VAL A 131 4.12 5.90 -1.18
N TRP A 132 3.15 6.41 -0.44
CA TRP A 132 1.76 5.94 -0.42
C TRP A 132 0.84 6.70 -1.40
N ASP A 133 1.34 7.76 -2.05
CA ASP A 133 0.53 8.65 -2.90
C ASP A 133 0.17 8.00 -4.25
N SER A 134 -0.70 7.01 -4.19
CA SER A 134 -1.23 6.34 -5.39
C SER A 134 -2.27 7.13 -6.16
N ARG A 135 -2.71 8.27 -5.64
CA ARG A 135 -3.78 9.13 -6.16
C ARG A 135 -5.17 8.47 -6.20
N HIS A 136 -5.28 7.25 -6.65
CA HIS A 136 -6.54 6.56 -6.84
C HIS A 136 -6.56 5.23 -6.12
N LEU A 137 -7.58 5.01 -5.29
CA LEU A 137 -7.88 3.71 -4.70
C LEU A 137 -9.29 3.31 -5.07
N ILE A 138 -9.48 2.08 -5.54
CA ILE A 138 -10.79 1.49 -5.77
C ILE A 138 -10.87 0.17 -5.03
N SER A 139 -11.99 -0.06 -4.38
CA SER A 139 -12.34 -1.35 -3.78
C SER A 139 -13.78 -1.69 -4.12
N PHE A 140 -13.97 -2.87 -4.64
CA PHE A 140 -15.30 -3.47 -4.85
C PHE A 140 -15.32 -4.84 -4.22
N SER A 141 -16.43 -5.14 -3.54
CA SER A 141 -16.74 -6.49 -3.07
C SER A 141 -18.25 -6.67 -3.16
N GLY A 142 -18.71 -7.73 -3.80
CA GLY A 142 -20.13 -7.98 -3.93
C GLY A 142 -20.44 -9.33 -4.50
N GLY A 143 -21.74 -9.65 -4.47
CA GLY A 143 -22.22 -10.93 -4.98
C GLY A 143 -23.67 -10.89 -5.44
N TYR A 144 -24.01 -11.90 -6.19
CA TYR A 144 -25.35 -12.11 -6.70
C TYR A 144 -25.84 -13.53 -6.38
N LYS A 145 -26.98 -13.61 -5.70
CA LYS A 145 -27.64 -14.88 -5.35
C LYS A 145 -28.50 -15.35 -6.52
N LEU A 146 -28.09 -16.47 -7.09
CA LEU A 146 -28.78 -17.14 -8.17
C LEU A 146 -29.84 -18.12 -7.63
N LYS A 147 -30.70 -18.63 -8.50
CA LYS A 147 -31.67 -19.69 -8.16
C LYS A 147 -30.93 -20.95 -7.67
N ARG A 148 -31.66 -21.78 -6.88
CA ARG A 148 -31.16 -23.06 -6.36
C ARG A 148 -29.93 -22.91 -5.46
N ASN A 149 -29.81 -21.82 -4.68
CA ASN A 149 -28.72 -21.55 -3.74
C ASN A 149 -27.31 -21.54 -4.39
N TRP A 150 -27.21 -21.08 -5.62
CA TRP A 150 -25.95 -20.65 -6.21
C TRP A 150 -25.67 -19.19 -5.84
N GLU A 151 -24.42 -18.86 -5.65
CA GLU A 151 -23.97 -17.49 -5.42
C GLU A 151 -22.70 -17.24 -6.22
N LEU A 152 -22.65 -16.12 -6.94
CA LEU A 152 -21.47 -15.63 -7.63
C LEU A 152 -21.02 -14.38 -6.92
N SER A 153 -19.75 -14.31 -6.55
CA SER A 153 -19.15 -13.14 -5.90
C SER A 153 -17.85 -12.73 -6.57
N ALA A 154 -17.54 -11.45 -6.44
CA ALA A 154 -16.32 -10.88 -6.96
C ALA A 154 -15.76 -9.85 -5.98
N ARG A 155 -14.43 -9.72 -5.97
CA ARG A 155 -13.70 -8.68 -5.30
C ARG A 155 -12.69 -8.07 -6.27
N TRP A 156 -12.61 -6.76 -6.27
CA TRP A 156 -11.66 -6.01 -7.08
C TRP A 156 -11.01 -4.93 -6.25
N ARG A 157 -9.68 -4.83 -6.35
CA ARG A 157 -8.87 -3.81 -5.71
C ARG A 157 -7.93 -3.20 -6.74
N PHE A 158 -7.92 -1.88 -6.78
CA PHE A 158 -7.05 -1.10 -7.63
C PHE A 158 -6.39 0.00 -6.81
N ALA A 159 -5.09 0.19 -7.00
CA ALA A 159 -4.37 1.37 -6.55
C ALA A 159 -3.60 1.96 -7.75
N GLY A 160 -3.58 3.27 -7.84
CA GLY A 160 -2.82 3.99 -8.85
C GLY A 160 -1.32 3.79 -8.68
N LYS A 161 -0.54 4.55 -9.42
CA LYS A 161 0.92 4.43 -9.46
C LYS A 161 1.56 5.07 -8.24
N ASN A 162 2.12 4.25 -7.35
CA ASN A 162 2.87 4.73 -6.19
C ASN A 162 4.25 5.28 -6.58
N PRO A 163 4.67 6.44 -6.03
CA PRO A 163 6.05 6.88 -6.14
C PRO A 163 7.00 5.89 -5.46
N TYR A 164 8.21 5.78 -5.99
CA TYR A 164 9.31 5.10 -5.32
C TYR A 164 10.63 5.84 -5.57
N VAL A 165 11.63 5.59 -4.74
CA VAL A 165 12.96 6.20 -4.88
C VAL A 165 13.81 5.28 -5.75
N PRO A 166 14.34 5.75 -6.89
CA PRO A 166 15.22 4.95 -7.72
C PRO A 166 16.58 4.71 -7.06
N VAL A 167 17.27 3.67 -7.49
CA VAL A 167 18.63 3.36 -7.04
C VAL A 167 19.64 4.22 -7.82
N ASP A 168 20.56 4.86 -7.11
CA ASP A 168 21.76 5.44 -7.69
C ASP A 168 22.75 4.32 -8.06
N LEU A 169 22.82 3.98 -9.34
CA LEU A 169 23.62 2.86 -9.83
C LEU A 169 25.13 3.13 -9.71
N GLU A 170 25.56 4.38 -9.82
CA GLU A 170 26.98 4.75 -9.75
C GLU A 170 27.51 4.64 -8.33
N GLN A 171 26.77 5.13 -7.35
CA GLN A 171 27.15 5.00 -5.95
C GLN A 171 26.97 3.56 -5.46
N SER A 172 25.89 2.88 -5.89
CA SER A 172 25.60 1.52 -5.46
C SER A 172 26.61 0.48 -5.97
N ILE A 173 27.24 0.68 -7.14
CA ILE A 173 28.27 -0.25 -7.60
C ILE A 173 29.52 -0.22 -6.73
N VAL A 174 29.80 0.91 -6.08
CA VAL A 174 30.94 1.10 -5.18
C VAL A 174 30.64 0.49 -3.82
N SER A 175 29.41 0.65 -3.32
CA SER A 175 28.97 0.19 -1.99
C SER A 175 28.39 -1.24 -1.98
N TYR A 176 28.29 -1.87 -3.14
CA TYR A 176 27.64 -3.20 -3.26
C TYR A 176 28.15 -4.20 -2.20
N PRO A 177 27.28 -4.94 -1.49
CA PRO A 177 25.87 -5.20 -1.82
C PRO A 177 24.85 -4.17 -1.33
N GLU A 178 25.26 -3.10 -0.67
CA GLU A 178 24.37 -2.03 -0.26
C GLU A 178 23.95 -1.20 -1.48
N LEU A 179 22.63 -1.05 -1.70
CA LEU A 179 22.07 -0.21 -2.75
C LEU A 179 21.77 1.17 -2.18
N ILE A 180 22.30 2.19 -2.81
CA ILE A 180 22.10 3.59 -2.43
C ILE A 180 20.90 4.14 -3.19
N LEU A 181 19.95 4.75 -2.48
CA LEU A 181 18.77 5.36 -3.06
C LEU A 181 19.04 6.82 -3.43
N ASP A 182 18.58 7.21 -4.63
CA ASP A 182 18.68 8.57 -5.13
C ASP A 182 17.48 9.41 -4.67
N TYR A 183 17.59 9.98 -3.48
CA TYR A 183 16.54 10.81 -2.89
C TYR A 183 16.34 12.16 -3.59
N ASP A 184 17.25 12.62 -4.42
CA ASP A 184 17.09 13.83 -5.24
C ASP A 184 15.97 13.62 -6.29
N ARG A 185 15.74 12.38 -6.67
CA ARG A 185 14.69 11.99 -7.62
C ARG A 185 13.40 11.49 -6.95
N LEU A 186 13.22 11.82 -5.68
CA LEU A 186 12.03 11.45 -4.91
C LEU A 186 10.75 11.99 -5.57
N GLY A 187 9.80 11.10 -5.88
CA GLY A 187 8.51 11.43 -6.49
C GLY A 187 8.51 11.52 -8.01
N GLU A 188 9.68 11.46 -8.68
CA GLU A 188 9.77 11.49 -10.15
C GLU A 188 9.35 10.16 -10.78
N VAL A 189 9.72 9.05 -10.16
CA VAL A 189 9.51 7.70 -10.69
C VAL A 189 8.35 7.04 -9.96
N LYS A 190 7.54 6.31 -10.74
CA LYS A 190 6.34 5.63 -10.20
C LYS A 190 6.31 4.18 -10.64
N LEU A 191 5.84 3.33 -9.74
CA LEU A 191 5.51 1.94 -10.03
C LEU A 191 4.34 1.84 -11.01
N ASN A 192 4.12 0.67 -11.57
CA ASN A 192 2.87 0.35 -12.25
C ASN A 192 1.70 0.35 -11.25
N SER A 193 0.48 0.52 -11.76
CA SER A 193 -0.72 0.43 -10.91
C SER A 193 -0.92 -0.99 -10.39
N PHE A 194 -1.37 -1.10 -9.15
CA PHE A 194 -1.83 -2.37 -8.57
C PHE A 194 -3.25 -2.67 -9.03
N ASN A 195 -3.50 -3.90 -9.48
CA ASN A 195 -4.80 -4.34 -9.94
C ASN A 195 -5.01 -5.81 -9.61
N LEU A 196 -5.90 -6.11 -8.68
CA LEU A 196 -6.19 -7.47 -8.24
C LEU A 196 -7.70 -7.72 -8.27
N ALA A 197 -8.10 -8.76 -8.99
CA ALA A 197 -9.48 -9.19 -9.02
C ALA A 197 -9.62 -10.68 -8.72
N ASP A 198 -10.59 -11.02 -7.89
CA ASP A 198 -10.90 -12.37 -7.45
C ASP A 198 -12.36 -12.67 -7.80
N ILE A 199 -12.64 -13.89 -8.22
CA ILE A 199 -13.99 -14.38 -8.49
C ILE A 199 -14.24 -15.67 -7.73
N ARG A 200 -15.47 -15.85 -7.27
CA ARG A 200 -15.87 -17.02 -6.50
C ARG A 200 -17.29 -17.43 -6.84
N ILE A 201 -17.51 -18.74 -6.93
CA ILE A 201 -18.81 -19.36 -7.08
C ILE A 201 -19.05 -20.30 -5.91
N ASP A 202 -20.22 -20.20 -5.30
CA ASP A 202 -20.67 -21.01 -4.18
C ASP A 202 -21.93 -21.78 -4.55
N LYS A 203 -22.03 -23.00 -4.02
CA LYS A 203 -23.25 -23.82 -4.08
C LYS A 203 -23.60 -24.33 -2.71
N LYS A 204 -24.78 -23.97 -2.21
CA LYS A 204 -25.27 -24.40 -0.90
C LYS A 204 -26.40 -25.41 -1.01
N TRP A 205 -26.33 -26.48 -0.22
CA TRP A 205 -27.40 -27.45 0.01
C TRP A 205 -27.84 -27.37 1.47
N ASN A 206 -29.14 -27.28 1.68
CA ASN A 206 -29.71 -27.24 3.02
C ASN A 206 -30.45 -28.58 3.26
N PHE A 207 -29.99 -29.30 4.27
CA PHE A 207 -30.61 -30.52 4.75
C PHE A 207 -31.33 -30.21 6.08
N LYS A 208 -32.02 -31.20 6.66
CA LYS A 208 -32.83 -31.01 7.86
C LYS A 208 -32.03 -30.48 9.07
N ASN A 209 -30.82 -31.01 9.30
CA ASN A 209 -30.00 -30.70 10.48
C ASN A 209 -28.60 -30.17 10.10
N LEU A 210 -28.37 -29.93 8.83
CA LEU A 210 -27.04 -29.60 8.33
C LEU A 210 -27.15 -28.77 7.04
N SER A 211 -26.28 -27.79 6.87
CA SER A 211 -26.10 -27.16 5.58
C SER A 211 -24.65 -27.38 5.08
N PHE A 212 -24.51 -27.69 3.81
CA PHE A 212 -23.25 -27.91 3.13
C PHE A 212 -23.06 -26.83 2.08
N ASN A 213 -21.94 -26.12 2.11
CA ASN A 213 -21.54 -25.13 1.11
C ASN A 213 -20.24 -25.57 0.45
N LEU A 214 -20.24 -25.72 -0.87
CA LEU A 214 -19.06 -25.97 -1.69
C LEU A 214 -18.73 -24.68 -2.44
N TYR A 215 -17.45 -24.33 -2.51
CA TYR A 215 -17.03 -23.17 -3.29
C TYR A 215 -15.81 -23.46 -4.16
N PHE A 216 -15.73 -22.70 -5.25
CA PHE A 216 -14.56 -22.57 -6.11
C PHE A 216 -14.22 -21.10 -6.26
N GLU A 217 -12.96 -20.75 -6.02
CA GLU A 217 -12.44 -19.36 -6.08
C GLU A 217 -11.20 -19.32 -6.96
N VAL A 218 -11.07 -18.25 -7.73
CA VAL A 218 -9.84 -17.94 -8.45
C VAL A 218 -9.38 -16.56 -7.99
N GLN A 219 -8.29 -16.52 -7.25
CA GLN A 219 -7.63 -15.27 -6.87
C GLN A 219 -6.75 -14.79 -8.00
N ASN A 220 -6.64 -13.45 -8.13
CA ASN A 220 -5.88 -12.82 -9.23
C ASN A 220 -6.26 -13.35 -10.61
N PHE A 221 -7.57 -13.49 -10.90
CA PHE A 221 -8.03 -14.09 -12.15
C PHE A 221 -7.63 -13.30 -13.40
N LEU A 222 -7.26 -12.00 -13.24
CA LEU A 222 -6.73 -11.15 -14.31
C LEU A 222 -5.24 -11.38 -14.58
N ALA A 223 -4.58 -12.24 -13.81
CA ALA A 223 -3.15 -12.55 -13.94
C ALA A 223 -2.26 -11.29 -13.92
N GLN A 224 -2.59 -10.31 -13.07
CA GLN A 224 -1.80 -9.09 -12.96
C GLN A 224 -0.69 -9.24 -11.92
N PRO A 225 0.55 -8.80 -12.23
CA PRO A 225 1.63 -8.81 -11.27
C PRO A 225 1.45 -7.74 -10.18
N ASN A 226 1.98 -8.01 -8.99
CA ASN A 226 2.10 -6.99 -7.97
C ASN A 226 3.28 -6.06 -8.31
N PRO A 227 3.06 -4.74 -8.44
CA PRO A 227 4.13 -3.82 -8.72
C PRO A 227 5.12 -3.74 -7.55
N SER A 228 6.40 -3.85 -7.84
CA SER A 228 7.51 -3.67 -6.89
C SER A 228 8.60 -2.81 -7.49
N PRO A 229 9.42 -2.11 -6.67
CA PRO A 229 10.63 -1.46 -7.17
C PRO A 229 11.55 -2.45 -7.88
N PRO A 230 12.31 -2.01 -8.89
CA PRO A 230 13.27 -2.87 -9.57
C PRO A 230 14.37 -3.32 -8.59
N GLU A 231 14.73 -4.60 -8.68
CA GLU A 231 15.88 -5.16 -7.99
C GLU A 231 17.12 -5.09 -8.88
N TYR A 232 18.29 -4.89 -8.27
CA TYR A 232 19.56 -4.80 -8.99
C TYR A 232 20.57 -5.80 -8.46
N GLY A 233 21.37 -6.34 -9.36
CA GLY A 233 22.46 -7.23 -9.03
C GLY A 233 23.67 -6.99 -9.93
N LEU A 234 24.81 -7.59 -9.57
CA LEU A 234 26.02 -7.53 -10.39
C LEU A 234 25.79 -8.21 -11.74
N ASN A 235 26.25 -7.55 -12.81
CA ASN A 235 26.23 -8.13 -14.16
C ASN A 235 27.12 -9.37 -14.20
N ARG A 236 26.53 -10.50 -14.60
CA ARG A 236 27.21 -11.80 -14.74
C ARG A 236 26.97 -12.38 -16.11
N GLY A 237 28.02 -12.95 -16.70
CA GLY A 237 27.92 -13.72 -17.94
C GLY A 237 27.16 -15.04 -17.74
N GLU A 238 26.91 -15.75 -18.84
CA GLU A 238 26.17 -17.01 -18.82
C GLU A 238 26.82 -18.11 -17.93
N ASN A 239 28.16 -18.05 -17.76
CA ASN A 239 28.90 -18.93 -16.85
C ASN A 239 28.92 -18.50 -15.39
N GLY A 240 28.15 -17.43 -15.02
CA GLY A 240 28.09 -16.86 -13.67
C GLY A 240 29.28 -15.98 -13.27
N ALA A 241 30.29 -15.82 -14.15
CA ALA A 241 31.44 -14.94 -13.90
C ALA A 241 31.01 -13.45 -13.96
N LEU A 242 31.67 -12.61 -13.16
CA LEU A 242 31.46 -11.17 -13.21
C LEU A 242 31.89 -10.61 -14.57
N VAL A 243 31.04 -9.77 -15.16
CA VAL A 243 31.39 -8.96 -16.32
C VAL A 243 32.19 -7.73 -15.86
N LEU A 244 33.31 -7.48 -16.51
CA LEU A 244 34.17 -6.33 -16.21
C LEU A 244 34.09 -5.27 -17.33
N PRO A 245 34.09 -3.97 -16.99
CA PRO A 245 34.06 -3.42 -15.63
C PRO A 245 32.77 -3.79 -14.89
N LYS A 246 32.82 -3.86 -13.55
CA LYS A 246 31.66 -4.14 -12.71
C LYS A 246 30.54 -3.16 -13.02
N SER A 247 29.35 -3.67 -13.22
CA SER A 247 28.13 -2.88 -13.42
C SER A 247 26.95 -3.55 -12.72
N LEU A 248 25.96 -2.76 -12.32
CA LEU A 248 24.68 -3.24 -11.85
C LEU A 248 23.73 -3.35 -13.03
N VAL A 249 23.00 -4.44 -13.08
CA VAL A 249 21.91 -4.67 -14.02
C VAL A 249 20.62 -4.87 -13.24
N GLN A 250 19.54 -4.37 -13.81
CA GLN A 250 18.22 -4.71 -13.27
C GLN A 250 18.03 -6.22 -13.43
N LEU A 251 17.85 -6.89 -12.31
CA LEU A 251 17.41 -8.27 -12.31
C LEU A 251 16.03 -8.27 -12.97
N SER A 252 15.79 -9.28 -13.85
CA SER A 252 14.43 -9.44 -14.36
C SER A 252 13.52 -9.47 -13.14
N THR A 253 12.71 -8.44 -12.99
CA THR A 253 11.66 -8.47 -11.99
C THR A 253 10.92 -9.76 -12.27
N THR A 254 11.02 -10.70 -11.38
CA THR A 254 10.00 -11.71 -11.27
C THR A 254 8.78 -10.87 -11.03
N GLU A 255 8.09 -10.50 -12.14
CA GLU A 255 6.81 -9.80 -12.06
C GLU A 255 6.05 -10.59 -11.01
N GLY A 256 5.83 -9.95 -9.85
CA GLY A 256 5.40 -10.66 -8.65
C GLY A 256 4.21 -11.51 -9.02
N ASN A 257 4.21 -12.75 -8.63
CA ASN A 257 3.39 -13.87 -9.06
C ASN A 257 2.09 -13.44 -9.75
N SER A 258 2.10 -13.33 -11.08
CA SER A 258 0.94 -12.96 -11.90
C SER A 258 0.00 -14.15 -12.15
N THR A 259 0.31 -15.31 -11.55
CA THR A 259 -0.44 -16.55 -11.77
C THR A 259 -1.76 -16.50 -11.01
N PRO A 260 -2.90 -16.74 -11.70
CA PRO A 260 -4.16 -16.98 -11.03
C PRO A 260 -4.07 -18.18 -10.09
N LEU A 261 -4.56 -18.02 -8.87
CA LEU A 261 -4.53 -19.08 -7.86
C LEU A 261 -5.93 -19.67 -7.67
N PRO A 262 -6.24 -20.83 -8.28
CA PRO A 262 -7.49 -21.52 -8.04
C PRO A 262 -7.48 -22.20 -6.68
N SER A 263 -8.60 -22.14 -5.99
CA SER A 263 -8.84 -22.85 -4.74
C SER A 263 -10.27 -23.40 -4.70
N PHE A 264 -10.47 -24.49 -3.98
CA PHE A 264 -11.79 -24.99 -3.67
C PHE A 264 -11.85 -25.40 -2.20
N GLY A 265 -13.05 -25.35 -1.66
CA GLY A 265 -13.27 -25.74 -0.28
C GLY A 265 -14.73 -25.94 0.03
N PHE A 266 -15.01 -26.42 1.24
CA PHE A 266 -16.38 -26.63 1.71
C PHE A 266 -16.54 -26.15 3.15
N VAL A 267 -17.76 -25.80 3.51
CA VAL A 267 -18.16 -25.41 4.87
C VAL A 267 -19.39 -26.21 5.27
N LEU A 268 -19.36 -26.79 6.45
CA LEU A 268 -20.47 -27.46 7.08
C LEU A 268 -21.03 -26.58 8.21
N TYR A 269 -22.35 -26.42 8.27
CA TYR A 269 -23.06 -25.73 9.33
C TYR A 269 -24.00 -26.74 10.00
N PHE A 270 -23.84 -26.94 11.31
CA PHE A 270 -24.61 -27.84 12.15
C PHE A 270 -25.67 -27.10 12.98
#